data_8ae0a27b25e8eb3be3c0a3db558a73e1
#
_entry.id   8ae0a27b25e8eb3be3c0a3db558a73e1
#
_cell.length_a   1.000
_cell.length_b   1.000
_cell.length_c   1.000
_cell.angle_alpha   90.00
_cell.angle_beta   90.00
_cell.angle_gamma   90.00
#
_symmetry.space_group_name_H-M   'P 1'
#
loop_
_entity.id
_entity.type
_entity.pdbx_description
1 polymer ?
#
loop_
_entity_poly.entity_id
_entity_poly.type
_entity_poly.pdbx_seq_one_letter_code
_entity_poly.pdbx_strand_id
1 'polypeptide(L)'
;MHVEERNIVEREVRIAAGPATVFEFFTDPDKMIQWKGRRAELDPRPGGIYRVDINDRAVARGEYVEVDPPRRVVFTWGWESEGEGHAVLPGSSRVEISLEPDGEGTIVRLRHFDLPDEALEIHGQGWDLFLGRLAKAAVGEDPGPLPAPESD
;
A
#
# COMPACT_ATOMS: atom_id res chain seq x y z
N MET A 1 -9.64 -3.64 -27.30
CA MET A 1 -10.03 -2.63 -26.34
C MET A 1 -9.71 -3.09 -24.93
N HIS A 2 -9.06 -2.26 -24.19
CA HIS A 2 -8.55 -2.67 -22.88
C HIS A 2 -9.22 -1.88 -21.79
N VAL A 3 -10.40 -2.31 -21.44
CA VAL A 3 -11.18 -1.61 -20.42
C VAL A 3 -10.53 -1.73 -19.07
N GLU A 4 -9.90 -2.87 -18.81
CA GLU A 4 -9.34 -3.13 -17.50
C GLU A 4 -8.24 -2.16 -17.13
N GLU A 5 -7.58 -1.55 -18.11
CA GLU A 5 -6.52 -0.60 -17.81
C GLU A 5 -7.02 0.75 -17.37
N ARG A 6 -8.31 0.99 -17.47
CA ARG A 6 -8.88 2.29 -17.11
C ARG A 6 -9.04 2.45 -15.61
N ASN A 7 -8.99 1.36 -14.87
CA ASN A 7 -9.27 1.37 -13.45
C ASN A 7 -8.04 0.99 -12.64
N ILE A 8 -6.90 1.49 -13.04
CA ILE A 8 -5.63 1.18 -12.41
C ILE A 8 -4.96 2.46 -11.95
N VAL A 9 -4.47 2.45 -10.71
CA VAL A 9 -3.55 3.47 -10.21
C VAL A 9 -2.15 2.89 -10.33
N GLU A 10 -1.26 3.59 -11.03
CA GLU A 10 0.13 3.15 -11.19
C GLU A 10 1.04 4.22 -10.64
N ARG A 11 2.02 3.79 -9.83
CA ARG A 11 3.00 4.71 -9.27
C ARG A 11 4.35 4.05 -9.24
N GLU A 12 5.39 4.87 -9.27
CA GLU A 12 6.75 4.39 -9.21
C GLU A 12 7.56 5.36 -8.35
N VAL A 13 8.38 4.83 -7.46
CA VAL A 13 9.22 5.66 -6.62
C VAL A 13 10.56 4.96 -6.44
N ARG A 14 11.65 5.75 -6.39
CA ARG A 14 12.96 5.20 -6.06
C ARG A 14 13.27 5.48 -4.60
N ILE A 15 13.67 4.44 -3.89
CA ILE A 15 13.98 4.51 -2.47
C ILE A 15 15.45 4.17 -2.28
N ALA A 16 16.15 4.96 -1.46
CA ALA A 16 17.59 4.78 -1.24
C ALA A 16 17.85 3.71 -0.18
N ALA A 17 17.25 2.55 -0.35
CA ALA A 17 17.44 1.38 0.51
C ALA A 17 17.28 0.16 -0.36
N GLY A 18 17.95 -0.92 -0.01
CA GLY A 18 17.93 -2.14 -0.82
C GLY A 18 16.59 -2.84 -0.79
N PRO A 19 16.34 -3.74 -1.76
CA PRO A 19 15.03 -4.41 -1.85
C PRO A 19 14.67 -5.20 -0.61
N ALA A 20 15.61 -5.89 0.01
CA ALA A 20 15.29 -6.66 1.21
C ALA A 20 14.80 -5.77 2.34
N THR A 21 15.41 -4.60 2.49
CA THR A 21 14.98 -3.65 3.51
C THR A 21 13.58 -3.10 3.20
N VAL A 22 13.38 -2.68 1.94
CA VAL A 22 12.10 -2.11 1.54
C VAL A 22 10.98 -3.14 1.66
N PHE A 23 11.28 -4.39 1.31
CA PHE A 23 10.28 -5.44 1.34
C PHE A 23 9.68 -5.62 2.74
N GLU A 24 10.50 -5.48 3.77
CA GLU A 24 10.02 -5.64 5.13
C GLU A 24 8.95 -4.63 5.51
N PHE A 25 8.93 -3.47 4.85
CA PHE A 25 7.92 -2.47 5.14
C PHE A 25 6.54 -2.86 4.63
N PHE A 26 6.46 -3.93 3.82
CA PHE A 26 5.18 -4.45 3.34
C PHE A 26 4.75 -5.70 4.08
N THR A 27 5.61 -6.29 4.91
CA THR A 27 5.32 -7.58 5.53
C THR A 27 5.48 -7.61 7.03
N ASP A 28 6.22 -6.66 7.61
CA ASP A 28 6.46 -6.59 9.05
C ASP A 28 5.52 -5.55 9.65
N PRO A 29 4.65 -5.93 10.60
CA PRO A 29 3.70 -4.97 11.17
C PRO A 29 4.38 -3.75 11.81
N ASP A 30 5.49 -3.94 12.48
CA ASP A 30 6.18 -2.82 13.12
C ASP A 30 6.74 -1.84 12.11
N LYS A 31 7.13 -2.33 10.93
CA LYS A 31 7.62 -1.45 9.89
C LYS A 31 6.49 -0.83 9.09
N MET A 32 5.41 -1.58 8.90
CA MET A 32 4.26 -1.03 8.19
C MET A 32 3.73 0.22 8.87
N ILE A 33 3.66 0.23 10.18
CA ILE A 33 3.09 1.38 10.89
C ILE A 33 4.02 2.58 10.88
N GLN A 34 5.24 2.44 10.42
CA GLN A 34 6.13 3.59 10.28
C GLN A 34 5.74 4.48 9.11
N TRP A 35 5.01 3.94 8.14
CA TRP A 35 4.67 4.74 6.97
C TRP A 35 3.18 4.73 6.63
N LYS A 36 2.41 3.77 7.07
CA LYS A 36 1.06 3.61 6.56
C LYS A 36 0.01 3.32 7.61
N GLY A 37 0.14 3.71 8.78
CA GLY A 37 -0.94 3.46 9.74
C GLY A 37 -0.43 3.47 11.14
N ARG A 38 -1.34 3.17 12.06
CA ARG A 38 -1.01 3.17 13.48
C ARG A 38 -1.02 1.77 14.08
N ARG A 39 -1.56 0.81 13.33
CA ARG A 39 -1.62 -0.57 13.78
C ARG A 39 -1.76 -1.46 12.57
N ALA A 40 -1.09 -2.59 12.56
CA ALA A 40 -1.15 -3.51 11.44
C ALA A 40 -1.18 -4.95 11.92
N GLU A 41 -1.94 -5.76 11.21
CA GLU A 41 -1.99 -7.20 11.44
C GLU A 41 -1.66 -7.85 10.11
N LEU A 42 -0.51 -8.50 10.01
CA LEU A 42 -0.02 -9.00 8.74
C LEU A 42 0.45 -10.44 8.89
N ASP A 43 -0.04 -11.30 8.00
CA ASP A 43 0.41 -12.69 7.91
C ASP A 43 0.92 -12.87 6.48
N PRO A 44 2.19 -12.59 6.20
CA PRO A 44 2.69 -12.47 4.83
C PRO A 44 2.93 -13.81 4.15
N ARG A 45 1.84 -14.49 3.85
CA ARG A 45 1.83 -15.72 3.09
C ARG A 45 0.53 -15.76 2.30
N PRO A 46 0.48 -16.51 1.19
CA PRO A 46 -0.77 -16.58 0.41
C PRO A 46 -1.93 -17.02 1.30
N GLY A 47 -3.00 -16.24 1.26
CA GLY A 47 -4.17 -16.46 2.09
C GLY A 47 -4.10 -15.82 3.46
N GLY A 48 -2.96 -15.23 3.84
CA GLY A 48 -2.82 -14.60 5.14
C GLY A 48 -3.44 -13.21 5.18
N ILE A 49 -3.77 -12.76 6.37
CA ILE A 49 -4.48 -11.49 6.52
C ILE A 49 -3.56 -10.31 6.23
N TYR A 50 -4.13 -9.28 5.60
CA TYR A 50 -3.54 -7.97 5.45
C TYR A 50 -4.53 -6.97 6.01
N ARG A 51 -4.18 -6.33 7.12
CA ARG A 51 -5.09 -5.38 7.75
C ARG A 51 -4.28 -4.25 8.35
N VAL A 52 -4.58 -3.02 7.91
CA VAL A 52 -3.86 -1.84 8.38
C VAL A 52 -4.87 -0.80 8.87
N ASP A 53 -4.78 -0.48 10.15
CA ASP A 53 -5.61 0.53 10.79
C ASP A 53 -4.94 1.88 10.57
N ILE A 54 -5.47 2.66 9.62
CA ILE A 54 -4.85 3.91 9.21
C ILE A 54 -5.17 5.03 10.20
N ASN A 55 -6.44 5.13 10.58
CA ASN A 55 -6.88 6.12 11.57
C ASN A 55 -8.24 5.69 12.11
N ASP A 56 -8.88 6.56 12.86
CA ASP A 56 -10.15 6.23 13.49
C ASP A 56 -11.26 5.90 12.49
N ARG A 57 -11.10 6.31 11.24
CA ARG A 57 -12.14 6.15 10.24
C ARG A 57 -11.81 5.17 9.12
N ALA A 58 -10.56 4.76 9.02
CA ALA A 58 -10.13 4.01 7.84
C ALA A 58 -9.29 2.81 8.23
N VAL A 59 -9.81 1.62 7.92
CA VAL A 59 -9.08 0.37 8.10
C VAL A 59 -9.04 -0.34 6.76
N ALA A 60 -7.84 -0.52 6.22
CA ALA A 60 -7.64 -1.25 4.98
C ALA A 60 -7.53 -2.73 5.29
N ARG A 61 -8.17 -3.57 4.48
CA ARG A 61 -8.17 -5.00 4.72
C ARG A 61 -8.18 -5.80 3.44
N GLY A 62 -7.48 -6.91 3.46
CA GLY A 62 -7.44 -7.86 2.35
C GLY A 62 -6.68 -9.09 2.76
N GLU A 63 -6.16 -9.79 1.76
CA GLU A 63 -5.37 -11.00 1.97
C GLU A 63 -4.16 -10.95 1.07
N TYR A 64 -3.05 -11.50 1.55
CA TYR A 64 -1.90 -11.70 0.67
C TYR A 64 -2.23 -12.75 -0.38
N VAL A 65 -1.85 -12.47 -1.61
CA VAL A 65 -2.02 -13.39 -2.73
C VAL A 65 -0.69 -14.02 -3.11
N GLU A 66 0.36 -13.19 -3.12
CA GLU A 66 1.69 -13.65 -3.50
C GLU A 66 2.72 -12.93 -2.63
N VAL A 67 3.68 -13.69 -2.11
CA VAL A 67 4.76 -13.12 -1.32
C VAL A 67 6.05 -13.75 -1.82
N ASP A 68 6.85 -12.98 -2.56
CA ASP A 68 8.08 -13.43 -3.18
C ASP A 68 9.22 -12.50 -2.76
N PRO A 69 9.80 -12.71 -1.56
CA PRO A 69 10.83 -11.80 -1.08
C PRO A 69 12.09 -11.89 -1.91
N PRO A 70 12.77 -10.81 -2.16
CA PRO A 70 12.39 -9.44 -1.85
C PRO A 70 11.85 -8.70 -3.07
N ARG A 71 11.21 -9.40 -4.00
CA ARG A 71 10.91 -8.85 -5.31
C ARG A 71 9.47 -8.47 -5.53
N ARG A 72 8.53 -9.16 -4.87
CA ARG A 72 7.14 -8.94 -5.23
C ARG A 72 6.22 -9.32 -4.09
N VAL A 73 5.20 -8.49 -3.86
CA VAL A 73 4.12 -8.82 -2.95
C VAL A 73 2.81 -8.37 -3.59
N VAL A 74 1.80 -9.21 -3.50
CA VAL A 74 0.48 -8.93 -4.04
C VAL A 74 -0.53 -9.20 -2.95
N PHE A 75 -1.47 -8.29 -2.77
CA PHE A 75 -2.54 -8.49 -1.80
C PHE A 75 -3.82 -7.86 -2.32
N THR A 76 -4.95 -8.43 -1.90
CA THR A 76 -6.23 -7.79 -2.16
C THR A 76 -6.43 -6.67 -1.17
N TRP A 77 -7.38 -5.76 -1.47
CA TRP A 77 -7.45 -4.53 -0.70
C TRP A 77 -8.85 -3.94 -0.76
N GLY A 78 -9.24 -3.32 0.34
CA GLY A 78 -10.48 -2.58 0.43
C GLY A 78 -10.60 -1.97 1.80
N TRP A 79 -11.74 -1.30 2.06
CA TRP A 79 -11.98 -0.62 3.33
C TRP A 79 -12.98 -1.43 4.16
N GLU A 80 -12.66 -1.63 5.43
CA GLU A 80 -13.58 -2.35 6.33
C GLU A 80 -14.81 -1.53 6.67
N SER A 81 -14.62 -0.23 6.83
CA SER A 81 -15.72 0.61 7.27
C SER A 81 -16.40 1.23 6.06
N GLU A 82 -17.69 1.46 6.21
CA GLU A 82 -18.47 2.14 5.19
C GLU A 82 -18.35 3.63 5.36
N GLY A 83 -18.62 4.34 4.29
CA GLY A 83 -18.62 5.78 4.36
C GLY A 83 -18.13 6.38 3.08
N GLU A 84 -18.06 7.69 3.08
CA GLU A 84 -17.61 8.42 1.92
C GLU A 84 -16.18 8.02 1.57
N GLY A 85 -15.94 7.78 0.30
CA GLY A 85 -14.63 7.38 -0.15
C GLY A 85 -14.33 5.93 0.10
N HIS A 86 -15.21 5.19 0.77
CA HIS A 86 -14.98 3.80 1.09
C HIS A 86 -15.82 2.88 0.23
N ALA A 87 -15.86 3.18 -1.08
CA ALA A 87 -16.61 2.35 -2.01
C ALA A 87 -15.89 1.05 -2.36
N VAL A 88 -14.63 0.93 -1.97
CA VAL A 88 -13.82 -0.25 -2.28
C VAL A 88 -13.95 -1.22 -1.12
N LEU A 89 -14.67 -2.31 -1.33
CA LEU A 89 -14.89 -3.30 -0.27
C LEU A 89 -13.67 -4.21 -0.13
N PRO A 90 -13.48 -4.80 1.06
CA PRO A 90 -12.35 -5.72 1.24
C PRO A 90 -12.39 -6.84 0.22
N GLY A 91 -11.25 -7.11 -0.41
CA GLY A 91 -11.15 -8.14 -1.41
C GLY A 91 -11.57 -7.74 -2.79
N SER A 92 -12.11 -6.53 -2.96
CA SER A 92 -12.64 -6.13 -4.27
C SER A 92 -11.59 -5.50 -5.18
N SER A 93 -10.43 -5.17 -4.66
CA SER A 93 -9.36 -4.63 -5.47
C SER A 93 -8.06 -5.35 -5.13
N ARG A 94 -7.02 -5.11 -5.94
CA ARG A 94 -5.75 -5.82 -5.79
C ARG A 94 -4.60 -4.85 -5.94
N VAL A 95 -3.61 -4.96 -5.05
CA VAL A 95 -2.40 -4.14 -5.10
C VAL A 95 -1.22 -5.05 -5.41
N GLU A 96 -0.46 -4.69 -6.43
CA GLU A 96 0.77 -5.38 -6.81
C GLU A 96 1.95 -4.46 -6.59
N ILE A 97 2.91 -4.94 -5.82
CA ILE A 97 4.14 -4.18 -5.53
C ILE A 97 5.31 -4.98 -6.08
N SER A 98 6.10 -4.34 -6.94
CA SER A 98 7.32 -4.95 -7.48
C SER A 98 8.51 -4.12 -7.04
N LEU A 99 9.57 -4.80 -6.62
CA LEU A 99 10.79 -4.16 -6.14
C LEU A 99 11.93 -4.58 -7.05
N GLU A 100 12.57 -3.59 -7.65
CA GLU A 100 13.68 -3.83 -8.57
C GLU A 100 14.94 -3.18 -8.03
N PRO A 101 16.05 -3.94 -7.89
CA PRO A 101 17.30 -3.33 -7.43
C PRO A 101 17.76 -2.26 -8.41
N ASP A 102 18.27 -1.16 -7.86
CA ASP A 102 18.78 -0.05 -8.65
C ASP A 102 19.99 0.53 -7.93
N GLY A 103 21.18 -0.02 -8.24
CA GLY A 103 22.36 0.33 -7.48
C GLY A 103 22.19 -0.10 -6.04
N GLU A 104 22.33 0.84 -5.12
CA GLU A 104 22.12 0.54 -3.71
C GLU A 104 20.70 0.83 -3.28
N GLY A 105 19.85 1.22 -4.21
CA GLY A 105 18.46 1.52 -3.91
C GLY A 105 17.51 0.54 -4.54
N THR A 106 16.24 0.92 -4.55
CA THR A 106 15.17 0.09 -5.06
C THR A 106 14.19 0.96 -5.83
N ILE A 107 13.76 0.46 -6.98
CA ILE A 107 12.62 1.06 -7.68
C ILE A 107 11.40 0.27 -7.26
N VAL A 108 10.44 0.97 -6.66
CA VAL A 108 9.19 0.39 -6.22
C VAL A 108 8.12 0.74 -7.22
N ARG A 109 7.50 -0.27 -7.82
CA ARG A 109 6.38 -0.06 -8.74
C ARG A 109 5.12 -0.60 -8.11
N LEU A 110 4.11 0.24 -8.08
CA LEU A 110 2.83 -0.09 -7.49
C LEU A 110 1.75 -0.04 -8.55
N ARG A 111 0.89 -1.06 -8.58
CA ARG A 111 -0.30 -1.06 -9.43
C ARG A 111 -1.47 -1.50 -8.57
N HIS A 112 -2.49 -0.66 -8.52
CA HIS A 112 -3.70 -0.93 -7.76
C HIS A 112 -4.85 -1.10 -8.74
N PHE A 113 -5.34 -2.33 -8.86
CA PHE A 113 -6.29 -2.75 -9.89
C PHE A 113 -7.71 -2.78 -9.35
N ASP A 114 -8.66 -2.69 -10.25
CA ASP A 114 -10.08 -2.95 -9.98
C ASP A 114 -10.69 -1.91 -9.05
N LEU A 115 -10.23 -0.68 -9.15
CA LEU A 115 -10.84 0.42 -8.41
C LEU A 115 -12.01 0.98 -9.20
N PRO A 116 -13.11 1.34 -8.53
CA PRO A 116 -14.19 2.07 -9.22
C PRO A 116 -13.68 3.42 -9.73
N ASP A 117 -14.30 3.92 -10.80
CA ASP A 117 -13.88 5.18 -11.40
C ASP A 117 -13.80 6.30 -10.38
N GLU A 118 -14.78 6.39 -9.50
CA GLU A 118 -14.85 7.48 -8.53
C GLU A 118 -13.78 7.37 -7.46
N ALA A 119 -13.12 6.24 -7.36
CA ALA A 119 -12.08 6.03 -6.35
C ALA A 119 -10.67 6.25 -6.88
N LEU A 120 -10.51 6.40 -8.19
CA LEU A 120 -9.17 6.45 -8.78
C LEU A 120 -8.35 7.62 -8.30
N GLU A 121 -8.93 8.81 -8.31
CA GLU A 121 -8.18 10.00 -7.96
C GLU A 121 -7.77 10.01 -6.50
N ILE A 122 -8.70 9.69 -5.62
CA ILE A 122 -8.42 9.76 -4.19
C ILE A 122 -7.42 8.69 -3.78
N HIS A 123 -7.50 7.50 -4.39
CA HIS A 123 -6.54 6.46 -4.08
C HIS A 123 -5.18 6.76 -4.67
N GLY A 124 -5.14 7.41 -5.84
CA GLY A 124 -3.88 7.86 -6.40
C GLY A 124 -3.18 8.86 -5.49
N GLN A 125 -3.94 9.82 -4.98
CA GLN A 125 -3.39 10.79 -4.04
C GLN A 125 -2.92 10.13 -2.76
N GLY A 126 -3.67 9.15 -2.27
CA GLY A 126 -3.29 8.42 -1.09
C GLY A 126 -1.99 7.66 -1.29
N TRP A 127 -1.82 7.01 -2.42
CA TRP A 127 -0.59 6.30 -2.70
C TRP A 127 0.60 7.26 -2.84
N ASP A 128 0.39 8.44 -3.45
CA ASP A 128 1.46 9.43 -3.52
C ASP A 128 1.94 9.81 -2.13
N LEU A 129 1.00 10.04 -1.23
CA LEU A 129 1.33 10.38 0.16
C LEU A 129 2.09 9.22 0.83
N PHE A 130 1.53 8.02 0.75
CA PHE A 130 2.11 6.91 1.48
C PHE A 130 3.44 6.44 0.91
N LEU A 131 3.61 6.47 -0.42
CA LEU A 131 4.89 6.11 -1.01
C LEU A 131 5.97 7.11 -0.64
N GLY A 132 5.62 8.40 -0.53
CA GLY A 132 6.56 9.39 -0.04
C GLY A 132 6.98 9.12 1.39
N ARG A 133 6.05 8.71 2.23
CA ARG A 133 6.35 8.35 3.60
C ARG A 133 7.22 7.10 3.66
N LEU A 134 6.93 6.12 2.81
CA LEU A 134 7.73 4.90 2.75
C LEU A 134 9.18 5.23 2.39
N ALA A 135 9.38 6.11 1.42
CA ALA A 135 10.74 6.46 1.02
C ALA A 135 11.55 7.03 2.17
N LYS A 136 10.91 7.79 3.06
CA LYS A 136 11.59 8.31 4.24
C LYS A 136 11.80 7.24 5.29
N ALA A 137 10.77 6.48 5.60
CA ALA A 137 10.87 5.47 6.64
C ALA A 137 11.92 4.42 6.31
N ALA A 138 12.02 4.03 5.06
CA ALA A 138 12.94 2.97 4.66
C ALA A 138 14.40 3.37 4.79
N VAL A 139 14.70 4.66 4.82
CA VAL A 139 16.08 5.13 5.04
C VAL A 139 16.29 5.64 6.46
N GLY A 140 15.34 5.37 7.36
CA GLY A 140 15.49 5.73 8.76
C GLY A 140 15.06 7.14 9.11
N GLU A 141 14.41 7.83 8.20
CA GLU A 141 13.89 9.18 8.46
C GLU A 141 12.48 9.11 8.97
N ASP A 142 12.12 10.04 9.83
CA ASP A 142 10.79 10.12 10.38
C ASP A 142 9.86 10.81 9.37
N PRO A 143 8.84 10.11 8.84
CA PRO A 143 7.96 10.76 7.88
C PRO A 143 6.96 11.73 8.52
N GLY A 144 6.97 11.85 9.85
CA GLY A 144 6.04 12.71 10.53
C GLY A 144 4.71 12.03 10.83
N PRO A 145 3.82 12.73 11.53
CA PRO A 145 2.53 12.14 11.84
C PRO A 145 1.66 12.00 10.58
N LEU A 146 0.75 11.03 10.62
CA LEU A 146 -0.22 10.90 9.55
C LEU A 146 -1.15 12.10 9.54
N PRO A 147 -1.60 12.54 8.37
CA PRO A 147 -2.58 13.61 8.30
C PRO A 147 -3.86 13.20 9.02
N ALA A 148 -4.54 14.19 9.60
CA ALA A 148 -5.82 13.92 10.23
C ALA A 148 -6.82 13.46 9.18
N PRO A 149 -7.82 12.64 9.58
CA PRO A 149 -8.85 12.23 8.64
C PRO A 149 -9.61 13.45 8.13
N GLU A 150 -10.06 13.35 6.88
CA GLU A 150 -10.91 14.38 6.32
C GLU A 150 -12.16 14.48 7.16
N SER A 151 -12.54 15.69 7.46
CA SER A 151 -13.64 15.88 8.38
C SER A 151 -14.92 16.24 7.68
N ASP A 152 -14.97 16.19 6.42
CA ASP A 152 -16.16 16.56 5.69
C ASP A 152 -17.20 15.55 5.60
#